data_bc19e05e5f82bfcc08bf653404fd55a3
#
_entry.id   bc19e05e5f82bfcc08bf653404fd55a3
#
_cell.length_a   1.000
_cell.length_b   1.000
_cell.length_c   1.000
_cell.angle_alpha   90.00
_cell.angle_beta   90.00
_cell.angle_gamma   90.00
#
_symmetry.space_group_name_H-M   'P 1'
#
loop_
_entity.id
_entity.type
_entity.pdbx_description
1 polymer ?
#
loop_
_entity_poly.entity_id
_entity_poly.type
_entity_poly.pdbx_seq_one_letter_code
_entity_poly.pdbx_strand_id
1 'polypeptide(L)'
;MDSLNRPKIDSDLYYYQSIQKEFLTPHECNVIREELFKHEEEVLSIPQEPVHDQDYEGLTRQHRVFNWLTNPRISRLGLPNKLFQIEPFNTWDSAYIQCWGNILRQGEKLQEHCHRGDHDNWVYSHDTKEIPTENIQMAVNIFISGHTDTGTTIEGKKHENSIGEVTVFGECVLHEVKTNFHQQPRVSMAFDLYNQDYPSHTKE
;
A
#
# COMPACT_ATOMS: atom_id res chain seq x y z
N MET A 1 -16.33 -15.16 36.25
CA MET A 1 -15.62 -14.08 35.50
C MET A 1 -15.03 -14.75 34.30
N ASP A 2 -15.81 -14.77 33.22
CA ASP A 2 -15.42 -15.47 32.00
C ASP A 2 -14.33 -14.67 31.32
N SER A 3 -13.17 -15.30 31.12
CA SER A 3 -12.13 -14.81 30.25
C SER A 3 -12.71 -14.78 28.83
N LEU A 4 -13.14 -13.60 28.39
CA LEU A 4 -13.53 -13.37 27.02
C LEU A 4 -12.45 -13.95 26.11
N ASN A 5 -12.82 -14.96 25.34
CA ASN A 5 -12.01 -15.50 24.24
C ASN A 5 -11.78 -14.36 23.23
N ARG A 6 -10.72 -13.59 23.46
CA ARG A 6 -10.22 -12.69 22.42
C ARG A 6 -9.73 -13.58 21.29
N PRO A 7 -10.17 -13.36 20.04
CA PRO A 7 -9.56 -14.04 18.93
C PRO A 7 -8.06 -13.75 19.01
N LYS A 8 -7.23 -14.80 19.00
CA LYS A 8 -5.79 -14.62 18.87
C LYS A 8 -5.56 -13.91 17.53
N ILE A 9 -5.05 -12.68 17.61
CA ILE A 9 -4.50 -12.02 16.42
C ILE A 9 -3.45 -12.99 15.91
N ASP A 10 -3.58 -13.39 14.65
CA ASP A 10 -2.62 -14.27 14.02
C ASP A 10 -1.31 -13.47 13.84
N SER A 11 -0.39 -13.64 14.79
CA SER A 11 0.91 -12.93 14.78
C SER A 11 1.72 -13.22 13.51
N ASP A 12 1.38 -14.29 12.80
CA ASP A 12 2.06 -14.68 11.57
C ASP A 12 1.77 -13.68 10.44
N LEU A 13 0.64 -12.95 10.49
CA LEU A 13 0.32 -11.92 9.50
C LEU A 13 1.17 -10.64 9.65
N TYR A 14 1.70 -10.31 10.82
CA TYR A 14 2.56 -9.13 10.99
C TYR A 14 3.83 -9.17 10.14
N TYR A 15 4.36 -10.37 9.91
CA TYR A 15 5.57 -10.61 9.12
C TYR A 15 5.28 -11.41 7.85
N TYR A 16 4.01 -11.49 7.46
CA TYR A 16 3.61 -12.19 6.25
C TYR A 16 4.31 -11.59 5.02
N GLN A 17 4.74 -12.42 4.11
CA GLN A 17 5.29 -12.00 2.83
C GLN A 17 4.87 -12.99 1.75
N SER A 18 4.34 -12.48 0.66
CA SER A 18 4.11 -13.28 -0.55
C SER A 18 4.32 -12.46 -1.81
N ILE A 19 4.66 -13.14 -2.89
CA ILE A 19 4.90 -12.54 -4.20
C ILE A 19 4.18 -13.38 -5.23
N GLN A 20 3.36 -12.72 -6.05
CA GLN A 20 2.67 -13.37 -7.15
C GLN A 20 2.97 -12.62 -8.46
N LYS A 21 3.51 -13.34 -9.43
CA LYS A 21 3.73 -12.83 -10.79
C LYS A 21 2.42 -12.81 -11.59
N GLU A 22 2.39 -11.96 -12.62
CA GLU A 22 1.25 -11.88 -13.55
C GLU A 22 -0.10 -11.60 -12.89
N PHE A 23 -0.08 -10.88 -11.75
CA PHE A 23 -1.29 -10.44 -11.07
C PHE A 23 -2.09 -9.45 -11.93
N LEU A 24 -1.38 -8.53 -12.61
CA LEU A 24 -1.95 -7.66 -13.64
C LEU A 24 -1.38 -7.98 -15.01
N THR A 25 -2.23 -7.86 -16.01
CA THR A 25 -1.80 -7.93 -17.41
C THR A 25 -1.00 -6.69 -17.81
N PRO A 26 -0.17 -6.74 -18.86
CA PRO A 26 0.52 -5.56 -19.40
C PRO A 26 -0.43 -4.43 -19.80
N HIS A 27 -1.63 -4.76 -20.28
CA HIS A 27 -2.65 -3.77 -20.62
C HIS A 27 -3.14 -3.01 -19.37
N GLU A 28 -3.45 -3.71 -18.29
CA GLU A 28 -3.89 -3.10 -17.02
C GLU A 28 -2.79 -2.22 -16.43
N CYS A 29 -1.55 -2.69 -16.43
CA CYS A 29 -0.40 -1.89 -16.03
C CYS A 29 -0.27 -0.60 -16.85
N ASN A 30 -0.48 -0.68 -18.17
CA ASN A 30 -0.42 0.50 -19.03
C ASN A 30 -1.54 1.50 -18.70
N VAL A 31 -2.78 1.02 -18.47
CA VAL A 31 -3.90 1.89 -18.04
C VAL A 31 -3.56 2.61 -16.75
N ILE A 32 -3.05 1.89 -15.75
CA ILE A 32 -2.66 2.49 -14.47
C ILE A 32 -1.57 3.55 -14.68
N ARG A 33 -0.51 3.20 -15.41
CA ARG A 33 0.59 4.12 -15.70
C ARG A 33 0.10 5.41 -16.37
N GLU A 34 -0.73 5.30 -17.40
CA GLU A 34 -1.30 6.46 -18.10
C GLU A 34 -2.09 7.37 -17.17
N GLU A 35 -2.95 6.81 -16.31
CA GLU A 35 -3.76 7.59 -15.39
C GLU A 35 -2.89 8.27 -14.31
N LEU A 36 -1.88 7.58 -13.77
CA LEU A 36 -0.97 8.17 -12.80
C LEU A 36 -0.24 9.40 -13.38
N PHE A 37 0.33 9.29 -14.58
CA PHE A 37 1.02 10.42 -15.21
C PHE A 37 0.07 11.54 -15.62
N LYS A 38 -1.12 11.19 -16.11
CA LYS A 38 -2.11 12.18 -16.56
C LYS A 38 -2.64 13.06 -15.43
N HIS A 39 -2.82 12.48 -14.24
CA HIS A 39 -3.41 13.18 -13.09
C HIS A 39 -2.40 13.54 -12.00
N GLU A 40 -1.10 13.33 -12.25
CA GLU A 40 -0.05 13.58 -11.25
C GLU A 40 -0.08 15.00 -10.70
N GLU A 41 -0.09 16.02 -11.57
CA GLU A 41 -0.09 17.42 -11.16
C GLU A 41 -1.37 17.79 -10.38
N GLU A 42 -2.52 17.29 -10.82
CA GLU A 42 -3.80 17.50 -10.15
C GLU A 42 -3.76 16.93 -8.72
N VAL A 43 -3.32 15.67 -8.57
CA VAL A 43 -3.24 15.01 -7.27
C VAL A 43 -2.21 15.70 -6.38
N LEU A 44 -1.05 16.10 -6.91
CA LEU A 44 -0.03 16.82 -6.15
C LEU A 44 -0.49 18.21 -5.67
N SER A 45 -1.48 18.82 -6.34
CA SER A 45 -2.05 20.11 -5.96
C SER A 45 -3.01 20.03 -4.79
N ILE A 46 -3.47 18.83 -4.38
CA ILE A 46 -4.38 18.66 -3.25
C ILE A 46 -3.64 19.08 -1.97
N PRO A 47 -4.21 20.04 -1.21
CA PRO A 47 -3.60 20.47 0.04
C PRO A 47 -3.43 19.31 1.02
N GLN A 48 -2.27 19.25 1.64
CA GLN A 48 -1.99 18.34 2.74
C GLN A 48 -1.82 19.13 4.02
N GLU A 49 -2.26 18.57 5.13
CA GLU A 49 -1.76 19.05 6.40
C GLU A 49 -0.31 18.55 6.60
N PRO A 50 0.53 19.34 7.27
CA PRO A 50 1.89 18.91 7.57
C PRO A 50 1.84 17.63 8.40
N VAL A 51 2.20 16.52 7.77
CA VAL A 51 2.40 15.25 8.49
C VAL A 51 3.83 15.30 9.02
N HIS A 52 3.98 15.21 10.34
CA HIS A 52 5.29 15.15 10.96
C HIS A 52 6.13 13.99 10.37
N ASP A 53 7.34 14.35 9.94
CA ASP A 53 8.55 13.55 9.83
C ASP A 53 8.69 12.47 8.74
N GLN A 54 7.89 12.47 7.68
CA GLN A 54 8.19 11.58 6.57
C GLN A 54 8.42 12.38 5.30
N ASP A 55 9.68 12.43 4.86
CA ASP A 55 10.12 13.03 3.59
C ASP A 55 9.70 12.17 2.39
N TYR A 56 8.39 11.93 2.24
CA TYR A 56 7.88 11.32 1.02
C TYR A 56 7.86 12.34 -0.11
N GLU A 57 8.42 11.92 -1.24
CA GLU A 57 8.46 12.73 -2.45
C GLU A 57 7.33 12.33 -3.42
N GLY A 58 7.01 13.23 -4.35
CA GLY A 58 6.07 12.97 -5.44
C GLY A 58 4.70 12.49 -4.97
N LEU A 59 4.07 11.60 -5.76
CA LEU A 59 2.73 11.09 -5.48
C LEU A 59 2.64 10.28 -4.18
N THR A 60 3.74 9.70 -3.70
CA THR A 60 3.77 8.93 -2.47
C THR A 60 3.30 9.76 -1.27
N ARG A 61 3.64 11.04 -1.23
CA ARG A 61 3.19 11.94 -0.15
C ARG A 61 1.67 12.11 -0.10
N GLN A 62 0.95 11.81 -1.19
CA GLN A 62 -0.51 11.94 -1.29
C GLN A 62 -1.26 10.67 -0.84
N HIS A 63 -0.58 9.68 -0.28
CA HIS A 63 -1.15 8.38 0.08
C HIS A 63 -2.36 8.46 1.02
N ARG A 64 -2.48 9.53 1.83
CA ARG A 64 -3.59 9.70 2.78
C ARG A 64 -4.73 10.56 2.28
N VAL A 65 -4.50 11.39 1.25
CA VAL A 65 -5.49 12.38 0.81
C VAL A 65 -6.17 12.02 -0.50
N PHE A 66 -5.58 11.13 -1.29
CA PHE A 66 -6.16 10.71 -2.56
C PHE A 66 -6.15 9.18 -2.68
N ASN A 67 -7.34 8.60 -2.89
CA ASN A 67 -7.49 7.17 -3.14
C ASN A 67 -7.69 6.91 -4.63
N TRP A 68 -6.69 6.34 -5.28
CA TRP A 68 -6.72 6.08 -6.73
C TRP A 68 -7.82 5.12 -7.18
N LEU A 69 -8.43 4.35 -6.27
CA LEU A 69 -9.61 3.53 -6.60
C LEU A 69 -10.83 4.38 -6.97
N THR A 70 -10.83 5.67 -6.66
CA THR A 70 -11.87 6.62 -7.09
C THR A 70 -11.72 7.06 -8.54
N ASN A 71 -10.54 6.87 -9.17
CA ASN A 71 -10.35 7.15 -10.58
C ASN A 71 -11.18 6.18 -11.43
N PRO A 72 -12.06 6.66 -12.34
CA PRO A 72 -12.99 5.79 -13.06
C PRO A 72 -12.34 4.74 -13.95
N ARG A 73 -11.17 5.00 -14.53
CA ARG A 73 -10.45 4.01 -15.36
C ARG A 73 -9.78 2.95 -14.51
N ILE A 74 -9.18 3.33 -13.40
CA ILE A 74 -8.54 2.39 -12.46
C ILE A 74 -9.61 1.55 -11.75
N SER A 75 -10.70 2.16 -11.32
CA SER A 75 -11.83 1.45 -10.69
C SER A 75 -12.39 0.31 -11.56
N ARG A 76 -12.46 0.53 -12.88
CA ARG A 76 -12.93 -0.51 -13.84
C ARG A 76 -12.02 -1.73 -13.95
N LEU A 77 -10.78 -1.65 -13.50
CA LEU A 77 -9.87 -2.79 -13.47
C LEU A 77 -10.24 -3.81 -12.38
N GLY A 78 -11.09 -3.42 -11.44
CA GLY A 78 -11.58 -4.30 -10.38
C GLY A 78 -10.48 -4.77 -9.43
N LEU A 79 -9.47 -3.91 -9.15
CA LEU A 79 -8.31 -4.25 -8.32
C LEU A 79 -8.70 -4.81 -6.95
N PRO A 80 -9.70 -4.26 -6.22
CA PRO A 80 -10.14 -4.85 -4.97
C PRO A 80 -10.59 -6.31 -5.12
N ASN A 81 -11.41 -6.61 -6.15
CA ASN A 81 -11.87 -7.97 -6.39
C ASN A 81 -10.72 -8.95 -6.69
N LYS A 82 -9.68 -8.47 -7.40
CA LYS A 82 -8.48 -9.27 -7.66
C LYS A 82 -7.69 -9.52 -6.37
N LEU A 83 -7.56 -8.51 -5.51
CA LEU A 83 -6.87 -8.65 -4.22
C LEU A 83 -7.58 -9.68 -3.32
N PHE A 84 -8.91 -9.69 -3.28
CA PHE A 84 -9.67 -10.68 -2.53
C PHE A 84 -9.60 -12.11 -3.10
N GLN A 85 -8.89 -12.34 -4.20
CA GLN A 85 -8.64 -13.68 -4.74
C GLN A 85 -7.29 -14.26 -4.33
N ILE A 86 -6.41 -13.47 -3.69
CA ILE A 86 -5.08 -13.91 -3.28
C ILE A 86 -4.95 -13.96 -1.76
N GLU A 87 -4.03 -14.80 -1.26
CA GLU A 87 -3.73 -14.85 0.17
C GLU A 87 -3.04 -13.57 0.66
N PRO A 88 -3.33 -13.14 1.88
CA PRO A 88 -4.28 -13.72 2.84
C PRO A 88 -5.71 -13.20 2.67
N PHE A 89 -5.96 -12.31 1.71
CA PHE A 89 -7.22 -11.58 1.57
C PHE A 89 -8.41 -12.45 1.15
N ASN A 90 -8.15 -13.63 0.56
CA ASN A 90 -9.19 -14.58 0.14
C ASN A 90 -9.98 -15.20 1.33
N THR A 91 -9.54 -14.93 2.54
CA THR A 91 -10.22 -15.36 3.78
C THR A 91 -10.96 -14.21 4.47
N TRP A 92 -10.89 -12.99 3.92
CA TRP A 92 -11.53 -11.82 4.51
C TRP A 92 -12.89 -11.58 3.88
N ASP A 93 -13.90 -11.26 4.70
CA ASP A 93 -15.23 -10.91 4.22
C ASP A 93 -15.29 -9.47 3.72
N SER A 94 -14.55 -8.55 4.35
CA SER A 94 -14.47 -7.15 3.95
C SER A 94 -13.16 -6.48 4.37
N ALA A 95 -12.81 -5.39 3.68
CA ALA A 95 -11.67 -4.56 4.05
C ALA A 95 -11.90 -3.08 3.69
N TYR A 96 -11.34 -2.19 4.50
CA TYR A 96 -11.08 -0.83 4.06
C TYR A 96 -9.80 -0.83 3.23
N ILE A 97 -9.81 -0.17 2.08
CA ILE A 97 -8.68 -0.16 1.14
C ILE A 97 -8.29 1.28 0.82
N GLN A 98 -7.08 1.66 1.18
CA GLN A 98 -6.43 2.88 0.71
C GLN A 98 -5.47 2.53 -0.42
N CYS A 99 -5.48 3.32 -1.50
CA CYS A 99 -4.66 3.06 -2.69
C CYS A 99 -3.98 4.34 -3.16
N TRP A 100 -2.66 4.28 -3.35
CA TRP A 100 -1.89 5.39 -3.88
C TRP A 100 -0.91 4.96 -4.97
N GLY A 101 -0.51 5.93 -5.80
CA GLY A 101 0.50 5.75 -6.83
C GLY A 101 1.88 6.20 -6.35
N ASN A 102 2.92 5.54 -6.85
CA ASN A 102 4.30 5.96 -6.68
C ASN A 102 4.94 6.14 -8.06
N ILE A 103 5.54 7.31 -8.30
CA ILE A 103 6.37 7.58 -9.48
C ILE A 103 7.72 8.03 -8.95
N LEU A 104 8.72 7.16 -9.07
CA LEU A 104 10.10 7.48 -8.66
C LEU A 104 10.94 7.75 -9.90
N ARG A 105 11.31 9.00 -10.08
CA ARG A 105 12.17 9.47 -11.17
C ARG A 105 13.64 9.20 -10.89
N GLN A 106 14.49 9.51 -11.85
CA GLN A 106 15.94 9.39 -11.67
C GLN A 106 16.41 10.22 -10.47
N GLY A 107 17.13 9.59 -9.57
CA GLY A 107 17.61 10.17 -8.31
C GLY A 107 16.67 9.99 -7.12
N GLU A 108 15.39 9.67 -7.34
CA GLU A 108 14.40 9.48 -6.28
C GLU A 108 14.44 8.06 -5.70
N LYS A 109 13.99 7.93 -4.46
CA LYS A 109 13.96 6.68 -3.69
C LYS A 109 12.73 6.65 -2.78
N LEU A 110 12.42 5.49 -2.23
CA LEU A 110 11.52 5.35 -1.09
C LEU A 110 12.35 4.82 0.08
N GLN A 111 12.42 5.58 1.16
CA GLN A 111 13.20 5.21 2.35
C GLN A 111 12.65 3.94 3.00
N GLU A 112 13.51 3.25 3.74
CA GLU A 112 13.10 2.07 4.50
C GLU A 112 12.06 2.45 5.54
N HIS A 113 10.94 1.75 5.52
CA HIS A 113 9.83 1.94 6.44
C HIS A 113 9.02 0.65 6.59
N CYS A 114 8.11 0.64 7.54
CA CYS A 114 7.04 -0.34 7.67
C CYS A 114 5.72 0.42 7.85
N HIS A 115 4.60 -0.28 7.77
CA HIS A 115 3.27 0.32 7.89
C HIS A 115 2.76 0.34 9.34
N ARG A 116 3.49 -0.28 10.26
CA ARG A 116 3.22 -0.18 11.69
C ARG A 116 3.63 1.20 12.16
N GLY A 117 2.66 2.11 12.29
CA GLY A 117 2.90 3.39 12.93
C GLY A 117 3.26 3.21 14.40
N ASP A 118 4.10 4.08 14.97
CA ASP A 118 4.17 4.23 16.41
C ASP A 118 2.77 4.53 16.90
N HIS A 119 2.19 3.61 17.69
CA HIS A 119 0.80 3.68 18.16
C HIS A 119 0.42 5.02 18.79
N ASP A 120 1.40 5.77 19.27
CA ASP A 120 1.18 7.07 19.92
C ASP A 120 0.99 8.24 18.93
N ASN A 121 1.42 8.12 17.66
CA ASN A 121 1.35 9.22 16.68
C ASN A 121 0.21 9.08 15.66
N TRP A 122 -0.40 7.91 15.52
CA TRP A 122 -1.48 7.67 14.56
C TRP A 122 -2.86 8.10 15.03
N VAL A 123 -3.04 8.27 16.34
CA VAL A 123 -4.32 8.64 16.96
C VAL A 123 -4.72 10.09 16.63
N TYR A 124 -3.83 10.93 16.12
CA TYR A 124 -4.03 12.38 16.02
C TYR A 124 -4.12 12.97 14.62
N SER A 125 -3.99 12.23 13.56
CA SER A 125 -4.10 12.80 12.21
C SER A 125 -5.38 12.34 11.51
N HIS A 126 -6.30 13.25 11.42
CA HIS A 126 -7.42 13.37 10.52
C HIS A 126 -8.69 12.57 10.76
N ASP A 127 -9.66 13.39 11.12
CA ASP A 127 -11.08 13.22 10.89
C ASP A 127 -11.69 11.94 11.43
N THR A 128 -11.76 11.89 12.78
CA THR A 128 -12.86 11.27 13.55
C THR A 128 -13.27 9.83 13.21
N LYS A 129 -12.59 9.13 12.35
CA LYS A 129 -12.66 7.69 12.30
C LYS A 129 -11.35 7.14 12.87
N GLU A 130 -11.39 6.86 14.18
CA GLU A 130 -10.39 6.02 14.83
C GLU A 130 -10.27 4.76 13.96
N ILE A 131 -9.13 4.59 13.26
CA ILE A 131 -8.81 3.31 12.67
C ILE A 131 -8.60 2.42 13.88
N PRO A 132 -9.41 1.36 14.06
CA PRO A 132 -9.26 0.52 15.24
C PRO A 132 -7.83 -0.02 15.26
N THR A 133 -7.11 0.24 16.35
CA THR A 133 -5.73 -0.21 16.56
C THR A 133 -5.58 -1.74 16.61
N GLU A 134 -6.67 -2.44 16.43
CA GLU A 134 -6.79 -3.90 16.51
C GLU A 134 -7.02 -4.56 15.13
N ASN A 135 -7.14 -3.79 14.05
CA ASN A 135 -7.33 -4.34 12.72
C ASN A 135 -6.00 -4.73 12.11
N ILE A 136 -5.94 -5.91 11.53
CA ILE A 136 -4.77 -6.36 10.78
C ILE A 136 -4.63 -5.45 9.57
N GLN A 137 -3.49 -4.79 9.50
CA GLN A 137 -3.08 -4.03 8.32
C GLN A 137 -2.12 -4.87 7.48
N MET A 138 -2.43 -4.96 6.21
CA MET A 138 -1.56 -5.56 5.21
C MET A 138 -1.24 -4.52 4.15
N ALA A 139 0.02 -4.47 3.74
CA ALA A 139 0.45 -3.63 2.64
C ALA A 139 0.60 -4.45 1.36
N VAL A 140 0.30 -3.80 0.25
CA VAL A 140 0.43 -4.38 -1.09
C VAL A 140 1.17 -3.41 -1.98
N ASN A 141 2.10 -3.91 -2.78
CA ASN A 141 2.73 -3.15 -3.83
C ASN A 141 2.63 -3.90 -5.16
N ILE A 142 2.13 -3.23 -6.19
CA ILE A 142 2.06 -3.75 -7.55
C ILE A 142 3.06 -2.98 -8.41
N PHE A 143 4.04 -3.69 -9.00
CA PHE A 143 5.00 -3.08 -9.90
C PHE A 143 4.38 -2.89 -11.28
N ILE A 144 4.28 -1.63 -11.71
CA ILE A 144 3.58 -1.24 -12.93
C ILE A 144 4.53 -1.06 -14.12
N SER A 145 5.63 -0.34 -13.92
CA SER A 145 6.64 -0.12 -14.95
C SER A 145 7.95 0.40 -14.36
N GLY A 146 9.02 0.24 -15.11
CA GLY A 146 10.35 0.68 -14.73
C GLY A 146 11.40 -0.36 -15.10
N HIS A 147 12.64 -0.11 -14.73
CA HIS A 147 13.70 -1.08 -14.88
C HIS A 147 13.61 -2.16 -13.78
N THR A 148 13.82 -3.41 -14.12
CA THR A 148 13.64 -4.54 -13.19
C THR A 148 14.59 -4.50 -11.99
N ASP A 149 15.77 -3.88 -12.15
CA ASP A 149 16.74 -3.71 -11.07
C ASP A 149 16.36 -2.59 -10.07
N THR A 150 15.31 -1.80 -10.35
CA THR A 150 14.70 -0.87 -9.39
C THR A 150 13.73 -1.60 -8.44
N GLY A 151 14.06 -2.82 -8.09
CA GLY A 151 13.24 -3.69 -7.28
C GLY A 151 13.04 -3.20 -5.85
N THR A 152 12.05 -3.76 -5.20
CA THR A 152 11.78 -3.50 -3.78
C THR A 152 12.78 -4.30 -2.93
N THR A 153 13.40 -3.66 -1.93
CA THR A 153 14.17 -4.36 -0.91
C THR A 153 13.22 -4.66 0.25
N ILE A 154 13.13 -5.92 0.64
CA ILE A 154 12.24 -6.39 1.71
C ILE A 154 13.14 -7.11 2.74
N GLU A 155 13.09 -6.68 4.01
CA GLU A 155 13.92 -7.22 5.08
C GLU A 155 15.41 -7.30 4.67
N GLY A 156 15.91 -6.23 4.05
CA GLY A 156 17.27 -6.12 3.56
C GLY A 156 17.60 -6.95 2.32
N LYS A 157 16.66 -7.74 1.78
CA LYS A 157 16.86 -8.55 0.57
C LYS A 157 16.23 -7.87 -0.63
N LYS A 158 17.05 -7.60 -1.65
CA LYS A 158 16.57 -7.04 -2.92
C LYS A 158 15.74 -8.09 -3.67
N HIS A 159 14.55 -7.68 -4.08
CA HIS A 159 13.67 -8.44 -4.96
C HIS A 159 13.58 -7.73 -6.31
N GLU A 160 13.86 -8.44 -7.40
CA GLU A 160 13.68 -7.94 -8.77
C GLU A 160 12.21 -8.03 -9.15
N ASN A 161 11.59 -6.87 -9.38
CA ASN A 161 10.18 -6.83 -9.74
C ASN A 161 9.95 -7.18 -11.22
N SER A 162 8.85 -7.87 -11.47
CA SER A 162 8.31 -8.09 -12.83
C SER A 162 7.07 -7.22 -13.04
N ILE A 163 6.85 -6.72 -14.25
CA ILE A 163 5.67 -5.91 -14.57
C ILE A 163 4.39 -6.71 -14.29
N GLY A 164 3.46 -6.11 -13.55
CA GLY A 164 2.21 -6.76 -13.13
C GLY A 164 2.36 -7.70 -11.94
N GLU A 165 3.53 -7.76 -11.32
CA GLU A 165 3.77 -8.53 -10.11
C GLU A 165 3.20 -7.80 -8.90
N VAL A 166 2.55 -8.56 -8.01
CA VAL A 166 2.08 -8.09 -6.71
C VAL A 166 2.94 -8.67 -5.59
N THR A 167 3.34 -7.82 -4.67
CA THR A 167 3.96 -8.18 -3.40
C THR A 167 3.01 -7.83 -2.28
N VAL A 168 2.74 -8.78 -1.39
CA VAL A 168 1.91 -8.61 -0.19
C VAL A 168 2.81 -8.78 1.03
N PHE A 169 2.69 -7.90 2.01
CA PHE A 169 3.46 -7.98 3.24
C PHE A 169 2.70 -7.41 4.43
N GLY A 170 2.96 -7.97 5.61
CA GLY A 170 2.38 -7.54 6.87
C GLY A 170 2.92 -6.19 7.32
N GLU A 171 2.22 -5.53 8.21
CA GLU A 171 2.50 -4.16 8.66
C GLU A 171 3.90 -3.95 9.27
N CYS A 172 4.51 -5.00 9.82
CA CYS A 172 5.83 -4.92 10.46
C CYS A 172 7.00 -5.17 9.50
N VAL A 173 6.74 -5.53 8.24
CA VAL A 173 7.79 -5.87 7.26
C VAL A 173 8.49 -4.60 6.78
N LEU A 174 9.79 -4.51 7.05
CA LEU A 174 10.62 -3.40 6.58
C LEU A 174 10.84 -3.50 5.07
N HIS A 175 10.58 -2.41 4.37
CA HIS A 175 10.77 -2.36 2.92
C HIS A 175 11.16 -0.97 2.43
N GLU A 176 11.85 -0.94 1.31
CA GLU A 176 12.34 0.28 0.67
C GLU A 176 12.43 0.12 -0.85
N VAL A 177 12.58 1.23 -1.55
CA VAL A 177 13.05 1.25 -2.93
C VAL A 177 14.31 2.10 -2.99
N LYS A 178 15.42 1.48 -3.37
CA LYS A 178 16.71 2.18 -3.55
C LYS A 178 16.60 3.23 -4.64
N THR A 179 17.53 4.18 -4.66
CA THR A 179 17.59 5.25 -5.65
C THR A 179 17.45 4.69 -7.07
N ASN A 180 16.49 5.23 -7.81
CA ASN A 180 16.35 4.94 -9.24
C ASN A 180 17.46 5.69 -10.01
N PHE A 181 18.40 4.96 -10.58
CA PHE A 181 19.47 5.52 -11.40
C PHE A 181 19.12 5.61 -12.89
N HIS A 182 17.97 5.08 -13.30
CA HIS A 182 17.53 5.07 -14.68
C HIS A 182 16.73 6.33 -15.03
N GLN A 183 16.83 6.76 -16.29
CA GLN A 183 15.99 7.85 -16.82
C GLN A 183 14.50 7.45 -16.85
N GLN A 184 14.22 6.15 -17.01
CA GLN A 184 12.85 5.63 -16.98
C GLN A 184 12.32 5.68 -15.53
N PRO A 185 11.19 6.36 -15.28
CA PRO A 185 10.57 6.35 -13.98
C PRO A 185 10.14 4.93 -13.55
N ARG A 186 10.36 4.62 -12.28
CA ARG A 186 9.75 3.45 -11.64
C ARG A 186 8.34 3.83 -11.21
N VAL A 187 7.37 3.04 -11.64
CA VAL A 187 5.95 3.24 -11.30
C VAL A 187 5.44 2.04 -10.55
N SER A 188 4.79 2.25 -9.43
CA SER A 188 4.05 1.21 -8.71
C SER A 188 2.75 1.77 -8.15
N MET A 189 1.83 0.85 -7.84
CA MET A 189 0.61 1.15 -7.12
C MET A 189 0.65 0.42 -5.78
N ALA A 190 0.41 1.14 -4.71
CA ALA A 190 0.47 0.60 -3.36
C ALA A 190 -0.90 0.68 -2.69
N PHE A 191 -1.11 -0.22 -1.73
CA PHE A 191 -2.38 -0.33 -0.99
C PHE A 191 -2.09 -0.64 0.47
N ASP A 192 -2.94 -0.08 1.33
CA ASP A 192 -3.14 -0.55 2.69
C ASP A 192 -4.52 -1.17 2.82
N LEU A 193 -4.59 -2.36 3.37
CA LEU A 193 -5.81 -3.09 3.61
C LEU A 193 -6.00 -3.33 5.11
N TYR A 194 -7.16 -2.91 5.59
CA TYR A 194 -7.58 -3.07 6.98
C TYR A 194 -8.77 -4.02 7.01
N ASN A 195 -8.62 -5.17 7.68
CA ASN A 195 -9.70 -6.13 7.85
C ASN A 195 -10.81 -5.52 8.73
N GLN A 196 -12.03 -5.43 8.21
CA GLN A 196 -13.17 -4.86 8.94
C GLN A 196 -13.92 -5.90 9.80
N ASP A 197 -13.61 -7.18 9.64
CA ASP A 197 -14.32 -8.27 10.33
C ASP A 197 -13.82 -8.49 11.76
N TYR A 198 -12.75 -7.81 12.16
CA TYR A 198 -12.32 -7.76 13.54
C TYR A 198 -13.26 -6.82 14.31
N PRO A 199 -13.96 -7.32 15.33
CA PRO A 199 -14.87 -6.50 16.09
C PRO A 199 -14.11 -5.34 16.72
N SER A 200 -14.45 -4.12 16.30
CA SER A 200 -14.07 -2.93 17.05
C SER A 200 -14.61 -3.12 18.46
N HIS A 201 -13.73 -3.13 19.46
CA HIS A 201 -14.18 -3.04 20.84
C HIS A 201 -14.83 -1.66 21.02
N THR A 202 -16.13 -1.59 20.81
CA THR A 202 -16.93 -0.47 21.31
C THR A 202 -16.69 -0.41 22.81
N LYS A 203 -15.99 0.62 23.26
CA LYS A 203 -15.98 0.99 24.66
C LYS A 203 -17.43 1.36 25.02
N GLU A 204 -18.07 0.48 25.81
CA GLU A 204 -19.23 0.87 26.60
C GLU A 204 -18.82 1.87 27.68
#